data_44a7a148d300ac3c019da882ab116347
#
_entry.id   44a7a148d300ac3c019da882ab116347
#
_cell.length_a   1.000
_cell.length_b   1.000
_cell.length_c   1.000
_cell.angle_alpha   90.00
_cell.angle_beta   90.00
_cell.angle_gamma   90.00
#
_symmetry.space_group_name_H-M   'P 1'
#
loop_
_entity.id
_entity.type
_entity.pdbx_description
1 polymer ?
#
loop_
_entity_poly.entity_id
_entity_poly.type
_entity_poly.pdbx_seq_one_letter_code
_entity_poly.pdbx_strand_id
1 'polypeptide(L)'
;HVNDGSDGTLEWVRQQGLDYTHSQTNVGVCLAMNMMRSKVKTDYMLFINDDMYALPEWDKALYDEIKSLPDNRFFLSSTTIQPHTKGDSIINADYGDTPETFREQDLLNEFRTYKMNDWMGATLPPNIVHRDIWDLVGGYSIELSPGMYSDPDFTAKLYLCGIRMMKGISASRVYHFETKSTTRIRKNMGQMQFLLKWGMTNSTFRRIFTYKGHDFDSRLTDSYRHDGHLKANILRGRLKALWWMLTKDFGPLWKFWDNDKRQ
;
A
#
# COMPACT_ATOMS: atom_id res chain seq x y z
N HIS A 1 -0.42 11.98 9.35
CA HIS A 1 0.92 12.24 9.90
C HIS A 1 1.60 13.37 9.13
N VAL A 2 2.15 14.32 9.85
CA VAL A 2 2.97 15.39 9.26
C VAL A 2 4.44 14.96 9.36
N ASN A 3 5.04 14.69 8.22
CA ASN A 3 6.42 14.28 8.08
C ASN A 3 7.25 15.54 7.84
N ASP A 4 8.05 15.96 8.84
CA ASP A 4 8.85 17.19 8.82
C ASP A 4 7.99 18.49 8.91
N GLY A 5 7.07 18.75 7.97
CA GLY A 5 6.13 19.88 8.03
C GLY A 5 6.74 21.26 7.75
N SER A 6 7.96 21.31 7.20
CA SER A 6 8.67 22.56 6.87
C SER A 6 8.05 23.35 5.70
N ASP A 7 7.10 22.75 5.00
CA ASP A 7 6.36 23.32 3.87
C ASP A 7 5.05 24.05 4.27
N GLY A 8 4.80 24.23 5.60
CA GLY A 8 3.58 24.84 6.13
C GLY A 8 2.45 23.87 6.44
N THR A 9 2.60 22.57 6.11
CA THR A 9 1.58 21.56 6.38
C THR A 9 1.26 21.43 7.87
N LEU A 10 2.27 21.55 8.75
CA LEU A 10 2.08 21.47 10.20
C LEU A 10 1.18 22.58 10.74
N GLU A 11 1.42 23.82 10.31
CA GLU A 11 0.63 24.98 10.67
C GLU A 11 -0.79 24.87 10.16
N TRP A 12 -0.96 24.43 8.92
CA TRP A 12 -2.27 24.20 8.32
C TRP A 12 -3.10 23.16 9.08
N VAL A 13 -2.51 22.01 9.41
CA VAL A 13 -3.18 20.94 10.17
C VAL A 13 -3.63 21.44 11.55
N ARG A 14 -2.80 22.27 12.23
CA ARG A 14 -3.13 22.90 13.50
C ARG A 14 -4.29 23.86 13.38
N GLN A 15 -4.27 24.71 12.35
CA GLN A 15 -5.33 25.69 12.08
C GLN A 15 -6.67 25.00 11.77
N GLN A 16 -6.65 23.85 11.09
CA GLN A 16 -7.84 23.05 10.82
C GLN A 16 -8.36 22.25 12.03
N GLY A 17 -7.62 22.23 13.15
CA GLY A 17 -8.00 21.46 14.34
C GLY A 17 -8.02 19.95 14.13
N LEU A 18 -7.26 19.44 13.16
CA LEU A 18 -7.20 18.01 12.86
C LEU A 18 -6.35 17.24 13.87
N ASP A 19 -6.75 16.04 14.20
CA ASP A 19 -5.90 15.11 14.97
C ASP A 19 -4.67 14.71 14.11
N TYR A 20 -3.48 14.84 14.65
CA TYR A 20 -2.25 14.52 13.91
C TYR A 20 -1.15 13.94 14.82
N THR A 21 -0.18 13.31 14.20
CA THR A 21 1.16 13.05 14.74
C THR A 21 2.19 13.78 13.88
N HIS A 22 3.33 14.12 14.45
CA HIS A 22 4.37 14.89 13.78
C HIS A 22 5.75 14.30 14.09
N SER A 23 6.62 14.30 13.11
CA SER A 23 8.05 14.04 13.25
C SER A 23 8.87 15.25 12.74
N GLN A 24 9.93 15.60 13.46
CA GLN A 24 10.79 16.75 13.09
C GLN A 24 11.58 16.52 11.80
N THR A 25 11.73 15.25 11.41
CA THR A 25 12.39 14.84 10.16
C THR A 25 11.52 13.86 9.42
N ASN A 26 11.77 13.67 8.12
CA ASN A 26 11.06 12.68 7.34
C ASN A 26 11.42 11.25 7.81
N VAL A 27 10.49 10.59 8.48
CA VAL A 27 10.66 9.22 9.02
C VAL A 27 10.21 8.13 8.04
N GLY A 28 9.66 8.52 6.90
CA GLY A 28 9.10 7.60 5.90
C GLY A 28 7.75 7.02 6.30
N VAL A 29 7.12 6.31 5.33
CA VAL A 29 5.74 5.80 5.44
C VAL A 29 5.58 4.83 6.61
N CYS A 30 6.50 3.89 6.80
CA CYS A 30 6.33 2.83 7.81
C CYS A 30 6.20 3.37 9.22
N LEU A 31 7.10 4.26 9.63
CA LEU A 31 7.05 4.90 10.95
C LEU A 31 5.87 5.85 11.07
N ALA A 32 5.61 6.67 10.04
CA ALA A 32 4.48 7.59 10.00
C ALA A 32 3.15 6.87 10.25
N MET A 33 2.91 5.76 9.55
CA MET A 33 1.70 4.96 9.70
C MET A 33 1.57 4.36 11.11
N ASN A 34 2.65 3.84 11.66
CA ASN A 34 2.63 3.28 13.02
C ASN A 34 2.38 4.37 14.09
N MET A 35 2.93 5.57 13.92
CA MET A 35 2.66 6.71 14.81
C MET A 35 1.18 7.13 14.76
N MET A 36 0.55 7.11 13.59
CA MET A 36 -0.86 7.46 13.41
C MET A 36 -1.81 6.52 14.16
N ARG A 37 -1.42 5.26 14.40
CA ARG A 37 -2.26 4.30 15.13
C ARG A 37 -2.75 4.85 16.48
N SER A 38 -1.93 5.65 17.17
CA SER A 38 -2.29 6.24 18.46
C SER A 38 -3.47 7.23 18.39
N LYS A 39 -3.79 7.73 17.21
CA LYS A 39 -4.89 8.67 16.96
C LYS A 39 -6.20 7.99 16.55
N VAL A 40 -6.15 6.72 16.16
CA VAL A 40 -7.32 5.99 15.70
C VAL A 40 -8.26 5.67 16.87
N LYS A 41 -9.46 6.23 16.83
CA LYS A 41 -10.55 6.04 17.85
C LYS A 41 -11.67 5.15 17.31
N THR A 42 -11.73 4.95 15.99
CA THR A 42 -12.73 4.14 15.29
C THR A 42 -12.30 2.69 15.14
N ASP A 43 -13.22 1.83 14.73
CA ASP A 43 -12.94 0.40 14.54
C ASP A 43 -12.10 0.13 13.29
N TYR A 44 -12.14 1.04 12.32
CA TYR A 44 -11.44 0.87 11.05
C TYR A 44 -10.33 1.89 10.88
N MET A 45 -9.22 1.44 10.28
CA MET A 45 -8.12 2.26 9.84
C MET A 45 -8.08 2.27 8.32
N LEU A 46 -8.17 3.44 7.75
CA LEU A 46 -8.02 3.66 6.32
C LEU A 46 -6.70 4.41 6.07
N PHE A 47 -5.88 3.86 5.21
CA PHE A 47 -4.68 4.50 4.71
C PHE A 47 -4.92 5.05 3.30
N ILE A 48 -4.60 6.31 3.10
CA ILE A 48 -4.61 7.01 1.81
C ILE A 48 -3.33 7.83 1.67
N ASN A 49 -2.76 7.89 0.48
CA ASN A 49 -1.64 8.78 0.19
C ASN A 49 -2.11 10.23 0.06
N ASP A 50 -1.22 11.17 0.34
CA ASP A 50 -1.47 12.63 0.24
C ASP A 50 -1.57 13.14 -1.20
N ASP A 51 -1.16 12.35 -2.19
CA ASP A 51 -1.30 12.63 -3.62
C ASP A 51 -2.49 11.90 -4.27
N MET A 52 -3.56 11.66 -3.50
CA MET A 52 -4.79 11.04 -3.98
C MET A 52 -5.99 11.97 -3.84
N TYR A 53 -6.81 12.04 -4.88
CA TYR A 53 -8.08 12.73 -4.90
C TYR A 53 -9.22 11.71 -4.78
N ALA A 54 -10.02 11.83 -3.71
CA ALA A 54 -11.14 10.94 -3.43
C ALA A 54 -12.33 11.28 -4.33
N LEU A 55 -12.83 10.30 -5.09
CA LEU A 55 -13.98 10.49 -5.96
C LEU A 55 -15.30 10.33 -5.19
N PRO A 56 -16.41 10.91 -5.66
CA PRO A 56 -17.69 10.80 -4.97
C PRO A 56 -18.09 9.36 -4.65
N GLU A 57 -18.54 9.11 -3.41
CA GLU A 57 -19.01 7.84 -2.87
C GLU A 57 -17.94 6.74 -2.71
N TRP A 58 -16.65 7.07 -2.84
CA TRP A 58 -15.56 6.10 -2.66
C TRP A 58 -15.56 5.42 -1.29
N ASP A 59 -15.78 6.19 -0.26
CA ASP A 59 -15.87 5.74 1.14
C ASP A 59 -17.13 4.94 1.40
N LYS A 60 -18.27 5.37 0.83
CA LYS A 60 -19.53 4.64 0.91
C LYS A 60 -19.39 3.23 0.30
N ALA A 61 -18.73 3.11 -0.85
CA ALA A 61 -18.52 1.81 -1.48
C ALA A 61 -17.70 0.85 -0.60
N LEU A 62 -16.67 1.36 0.10
CA LEU A 62 -15.91 0.57 1.09
C LEU A 62 -16.78 0.19 2.30
N TYR A 63 -17.58 1.14 2.81
CA TYR A 63 -18.45 0.90 3.94
C TYR A 63 -19.53 -0.13 3.63
N ASP A 64 -20.17 -0.04 2.47
CA ASP A 64 -21.21 -0.99 2.03
C ASP A 64 -20.62 -2.41 1.91
N GLU A 65 -19.39 -2.53 1.36
CA GLU A 65 -18.69 -3.82 1.32
C GLU A 65 -18.43 -4.37 2.73
N ILE A 66 -17.89 -3.55 3.64
CA ILE A 66 -17.62 -3.97 5.03
C ILE A 66 -18.90 -4.48 5.70
N LYS A 67 -20.03 -3.80 5.51
CA LYS A 67 -21.33 -4.19 6.09
C LYS A 67 -21.84 -5.52 5.54
N SER A 68 -21.44 -5.91 4.35
CA SER A 68 -21.80 -7.19 3.74
C SER A 68 -20.96 -8.37 4.26
N LEU A 69 -19.81 -8.09 4.89
CA LEU A 69 -18.90 -9.13 5.38
C LEU A 69 -19.37 -9.72 6.72
N PRO A 70 -19.18 -11.01 6.94
CA PRO A 70 -19.62 -11.69 8.16
C PRO A 70 -18.73 -11.40 9.38
N ASP A 71 -17.53 -10.86 9.16
CA ASP A 71 -16.54 -10.62 10.21
C ASP A 71 -15.55 -9.49 9.80
N ASN A 72 -14.75 -9.05 10.75
CA ASN A 72 -13.74 -7.99 10.56
C ASN A 72 -12.40 -8.50 10.00
N ARG A 73 -12.33 -9.75 9.52
CA ARG A 73 -11.12 -10.39 9.00
C ARG A 73 -10.97 -10.15 7.50
N PHE A 74 -10.79 -8.89 7.15
CA PHE A 74 -10.66 -8.44 5.77
C PHE A 74 -9.52 -7.44 5.58
N PHE A 75 -9.11 -7.28 4.33
CA PHE A 75 -8.27 -6.19 3.85
C PHE A 75 -8.81 -5.74 2.50
N LEU A 76 -9.35 -4.53 2.44
CA LEU A 76 -9.97 -3.99 1.23
C LEU A 76 -9.14 -2.83 0.68
N SER A 77 -9.14 -2.66 -0.63
CA SER A 77 -8.52 -1.52 -1.32
C SER A 77 -9.52 -0.84 -2.23
N SER A 78 -9.39 0.47 -2.38
CA SER A 78 -10.03 1.19 -3.47
C SER A 78 -9.32 0.92 -4.79
N THR A 79 -9.99 1.19 -5.90
CA THR A 79 -9.41 1.15 -7.24
C THR A 79 -8.87 2.52 -7.61
N THR A 80 -7.63 2.58 -8.05
CA THR A 80 -6.99 3.84 -8.48
C THR A 80 -7.21 4.09 -9.97
N ILE A 81 -7.47 5.35 -10.31
CA ILE A 81 -7.34 5.91 -11.66
C ILE A 81 -6.06 6.72 -11.67
N GLN A 82 -5.15 6.49 -12.63
CA GLN A 82 -3.85 7.17 -12.63
C GLN A 82 -3.23 7.23 -14.02
N PRO A 83 -2.36 8.27 -14.30
CA PRO A 83 -1.90 8.56 -15.65
C PRO A 83 -0.81 7.62 -16.17
N HIS A 84 0.15 7.19 -15.34
CA HIS A 84 1.39 6.62 -15.85
C HIS A 84 1.50 5.11 -15.62
N THR A 85 1.27 4.65 -14.39
CA THR A 85 1.41 3.23 -14.06
C THR A 85 0.21 2.42 -14.55
N LYS A 86 0.51 1.31 -15.20
CA LYS A 86 -0.49 0.33 -15.66
C LYS A 86 -0.50 -0.91 -14.78
N GLY A 87 -1.64 -1.56 -14.66
CA GLY A 87 -1.76 -2.81 -13.92
C GLY A 87 -3.19 -3.32 -13.86
N ASP A 88 -3.33 -4.59 -13.57
CA ASP A 88 -4.63 -5.29 -13.58
C ASP A 88 -5.60 -4.81 -12.48
N SER A 89 -5.11 -4.03 -11.51
CA SER A 89 -5.89 -3.42 -10.42
C SER A 89 -5.98 -1.89 -10.53
N ILE A 90 -5.73 -1.33 -11.70
CA ILE A 90 -5.58 0.11 -11.95
C ILE A 90 -6.32 0.47 -13.22
N ILE A 91 -7.05 1.59 -13.19
CA ILE A 91 -7.60 2.23 -14.38
C ILE A 91 -6.57 3.24 -14.87
N ASN A 92 -6.01 3.00 -16.06
CA ASN A 92 -5.03 3.92 -16.65
C ASN A 92 -5.74 4.99 -17.44
N ALA A 93 -5.85 6.19 -16.88
CA ALA A 93 -6.40 7.39 -17.51
C ALA A 93 -5.72 8.64 -16.95
N ASP A 94 -5.44 9.59 -17.83
CA ASP A 94 -4.72 10.81 -17.52
C ASP A 94 -5.68 12.00 -17.38
N TYR A 95 -5.72 12.59 -16.19
CA TYR A 95 -6.41 13.84 -15.90
C TYR A 95 -5.48 14.90 -15.30
N GLY A 96 -4.18 14.74 -15.50
CA GLY A 96 -3.12 15.61 -14.94
C GLY A 96 -2.37 14.94 -13.79
N ASP A 97 -1.13 15.34 -13.59
CA ASP A 97 -0.21 14.80 -12.57
C ASP A 97 0.15 15.80 -11.47
N THR A 98 -0.40 17.02 -11.54
CA THR A 98 -0.27 18.06 -10.51
C THR A 98 -1.61 18.77 -10.30
N PRO A 99 -1.80 19.47 -9.16
CA PRO A 99 -3.01 20.27 -8.93
C PRO A 99 -3.30 21.29 -10.05
N GLU A 100 -2.25 21.87 -10.66
CA GLU A 100 -2.37 22.89 -11.69
C GLU A 100 -2.81 22.32 -13.04
N THR A 101 -2.47 21.07 -13.32
CA THR A 101 -2.83 20.37 -14.57
C THR A 101 -4.08 19.50 -14.42
N PHE A 102 -4.63 19.43 -13.21
CA PHE A 102 -5.72 18.52 -12.88
C PHE A 102 -7.05 18.93 -13.57
N ARG A 103 -7.54 18.06 -14.41
CA ARG A 103 -8.84 18.18 -15.10
C ARG A 103 -9.95 17.53 -14.27
N GLU A 104 -10.25 18.15 -13.11
CA GLU A 104 -11.22 17.62 -12.14
C GLU A 104 -12.59 17.36 -12.75
N GLN A 105 -13.13 18.33 -13.51
CA GLN A 105 -14.48 18.22 -14.06
C GLN A 105 -14.57 17.09 -15.11
N ASP A 106 -13.53 16.89 -15.91
CA ASP A 106 -13.50 15.79 -16.89
C ASP A 106 -13.49 14.45 -16.14
N LEU A 107 -12.65 14.32 -15.11
CA LEU A 107 -12.62 13.13 -14.26
C LEU A 107 -13.98 12.85 -13.62
N LEU A 108 -14.63 13.87 -13.04
CA LEU A 108 -15.95 13.72 -12.38
C LEU A 108 -17.04 13.31 -13.35
N ASN A 109 -16.95 13.72 -14.60
CA ASN A 109 -17.91 13.33 -15.65
C ASN A 109 -17.67 11.90 -16.16
N GLU A 110 -16.42 11.44 -16.15
CA GLU A 110 -16.03 10.19 -16.83
C GLU A 110 -15.73 9.02 -15.90
N PHE A 111 -15.35 9.25 -14.63
CA PHE A 111 -14.83 8.18 -13.77
C PHE A 111 -15.76 6.96 -13.62
N ARG A 112 -17.09 7.16 -13.75
CA ARG A 112 -18.07 6.08 -13.66
C ARG A 112 -18.22 5.29 -14.96
N THR A 113 -17.71 5.78 -16.07
CA THR A 113 -17.79 5.11 -17.37
C THR A 113 -16.78 3.96 -17.50
N TYR A 114 -15.71 4.01 -16.73
CA TYR A 114 -14.67 2.96 -16.73
C TYR A 114 -15.24 1.66 -16.15
N LYS A 115 -15.24 0.61 -16.98
CA LYS A 115 -15.66 -0.72 -16.56
C LYS A 115 -14.49 -1.45 -15.91
N MET A 116 -14.69 -1.91 -14.71
CA MET A 116 -13.75 -2.75 -13.97
C MET A 116 -14.52 -3.60 -12.98
N ASN A 117 -14.15 -4.86 -12.85
CA ASN A 117 -14.67 -5.75 -11.82
C ASN A 117 -13.93 -5.53 -10.51
N ASP A 118 -14.52 -5.97 -9.39
CA ASP A 118 -13.77 -6.11 -8.15
C ASP A 118 -12.61 -7.09 -8.38
N TRP A 119 -11.50 -6.87 -7.69
CA TRP A 119 -10.27 -7.61 -7.96
C TRP A 119 -9.65 -8.24 -6.72
N MET A 120 -8.89 -9.31 -6.93
CA MET A 120 -8.22 -10.08 -5.88
C MET A 120 -6.98 -9.38 -5.33
N GLY A 121 -6.67 -9.61 -4.06
CA GLY A 121 -5.35 -9.35 -3.49
C GLY A 121 -5.07 -7.90 -3.13
N ALA A 122 -6.06 -7.18 -2.58
CA ALA A 122 -5.91 -5.83 -2.04
C ALA A 122 -4.49 -5.56 -1.50
N THR A 123 -3.84 -4.53 -1.94
CA THR A 123 -2.46 -4.21 -1.52
C THR A 123 -2.18 -2.71 -1.53
N LEU A 124 -2.68 -2.00 -2.55
CA LEU A 124 -2.36 -0.59 -2.76
C LEU A 124 -3.34 0.32 -2.00
N PRO A 125 -2.86 1.48 -1.50
CA PRO A 125 -3.74 2.51 -0.96
C PRO A 125 -4.69 3.08 -2.04
N PRO A 126 -5.86 3.62 -1.65
CA PRO A 126 -6.41 3.55 -0.31
C PRO A 126 -6.74 2.14 0.11
N ASN A 127 -6.38 1.79 1.34
CA ASN A 127 -6.74 0.49 1.89
C ASN A 127 -7.29 0.62 3.32
N ILE A 128 -8.15 -0.33 3.68
CA ILE A 128 -8.85 -0.32 4.96
C ILE A 128 -8.74 -1.69 5.64
N VAL A 129 -8.55 -1.65 6.95
CA VAL A 129 -8.44 -2.83 7.82
C VAL A 129 -9.08 -2.51 9.17
N HIS A 130 -9.58 -3.53 9.87
CA HIS A 130 -9.99 -3.35 11.26
C HIS A 130 -8.77 -3.09 12.16
N ARG A 131 -8.91 -2.17 13.13
CA ARG A 131 -7.80 -1.77 14.03
C ARG A 131 -7.16 -2.95 14.76
N ASP A 132 -7.97 -3.94 15.20
CA ASP A 132 -7.44 -5.11 15.92
C ASP A 132 -6.59 -6.01 15.00
N ILE A 133 -6.91 -6.04 13.71
CA ILE A 133 -6.09 -6.75 12.71
C ILE A 133 -4.79 -6.00 12.46
N TRP A 134 -4.83 -4.66 12.42
CA TRP A 134 -3.62 -3.84 12.37
C TRP A 134 -2.70 -4.12 13.57
N ASP A 135 -3.26 -4.13 14.78
CA ASP A 135 -2.52 -4.39 16.01
C ASP A 135 -1.97 -5.82 16.05
N LEU A 136 -2.76 -6.80 15.61
CA LEU A 136 -2.35 -8.21 15.53
C LEU A 136 -1.09 -8.40 14.69
N VAL A 137 -0.98 -7.70 13.55
CA VAL A 137 0.19 -7.82 12.66
C VAL A 137 1.30 -6.82 13.01
N GLY A 138 1.10 -5.94 13.98
CA GLY A 138 2.08 -4.95 14.44
C GLY A 138 2.31 -3.81 13.44
N GLY A 139 1.29 -3.40 12.69
CA GLY A 139 1.37 -2.31 11.72
C GLY A 139 2.37 -2.55 10.58
N TYR A 140 2.96 -1.48 10.05
CA TYR A 140 4.01 -1.56 9.03
C TYR A 140 5.37 -1.93 9.62
N SER A 141 6.15 -2.71 8.90
CA SER A 141 7.50 -3.16 9.30
C SER A 141 8.51 -2.03 9.11
N ILE A 142 9.05 -1.53 10.22
CA ILE A 142 9.91 -0.33 10.23
C ILE A 142 11.25 -0.53 9.51
N GLU A 143 11.72 -1.77 9.40
CA GLU A 143 12.91 -2.11 8.64
C GLU A 143 12.76 -1.84 7.14
N LEU A 144 11.52 -1.65 6.65
CA LEU A 144 11.23 -1.25 5.27
C LEU A 144 11.14 0.27 5.08
N SER A 145 11.45 1.08 6.10
CA SER A 145 11.53 2.52 5.92
C SER A 145 12.58 2.90 4.86
N PRO A 146 12.31 3.92 4.04
CA PRO A 146 11.19 4.85 4.10
C PRO A 146 9.86 4.33 3.56
N GLY A 147 9.78 3.15 2.88
CA GLY A 147 8.50 2.60 2.46
C GLY A 147 8.52 1.65 1.27
N MET A 148 9.64 1.49 0.56
CA MET A 148 9.67 0.57 -0.58
C MET A 148 9.38 -0.87 -0.14
N TYR A 149 8.36 -1.49 -0.72
CA TYR A 149 7.86 -2.83 -0.40
C TYR A 149 7.13 -2.97 0.94
N SER A 150 6.76 -1.87 1.59
CA SER A 150 5.96 -1.90 2.83
C SER A 150 4.56 -2.47 2.61
N ASP A 151 3.87 -2.07 1.53
CA ASP A 151 2.50 -2.55 1.24
C ASP A 151 2.44 -4.07 0.99
N PRO A 152 3.29 -4.65 0.13
CA PRO A 152 3.29 -6.10 -0.03
C PRO A 152 3.75 -6.84 1.23
N ASP A 153 4.61 -6.27 2.05
CA ASP A 153 5.00 -6.84 3.34
C ASP A 153 3.82 -6.85 4.32
N PHE A 154 3.09 -5.75 4.42
CA PHE A 154 1.89 -5.67 5.24
C PHE A 154 0.85 -6.69 4.79
N THR A 155 0.61 -6.79 3.46
CA THR A 155 -0.28 -7.81 2.88
C THR A 155 0.18 -9.23 3.23
N ALA A 156 1.49 -9.50 3.19
CA ALA A 156 2.02 -10.82 3.54
C ALA A 156 1.84 -11.15 5.03
N LYS A 157 1.99 -10.17 5.92
CA LYS A 157 1.70 -10.33 7.36
C LYS A 157 0.23 -10.66 7.59
N LEU A 158 -0.67 -9.93 6.95
CA LEU A 158 -2.11 -10.19 7.00
C LEU A 158 -2.44 -11.60 6.51
N TYR A 159 -1.86 -12.02 5.38
CA TYR A 159 -2.04 -13.37 4.84
C TYR A 159 -1.56 -14.44 5.83
N LEU A 160 -0.39 -14.24 6.45
CA LEU A 160 0.17 -15.15 7.45
C LEU A 160 -0.74 -15.27 8.68
N CYS A 161 -1.36 -14.18 9.11
CA CYS A 161 -2.34 -14.15 10.21
C CYS A 161 -3.72 -14.69 9.83
N GLY A 162 -3.86 -15.27 8.64
CA GLY A 162 -5.09 -15.94 8.21
C GLY A 162 -6.15 -15.02 7.63
N ILE A 163 -5.82 -13.76 7.29
CA ILE A 163 -6.71 -12.89 6.54
C ILE A 163 -6.78 -13.42 5.10
N ARG A 164 -8.00 -13.76 4.65
CA ARG A 164 -8.24 -14.35 3.31
C ARG A 164 -9.21 -13.52 2.47
N MET A 165 -10.00 -12.63 3.08
CA MET A 165 -10.77 -11.62 2.38
C MET A 165 -9.86 -10.44 2.04
N MET A 166 -9.24 -10.50 0.86
CA MET A 166 -8.38 -9.44 0.31
C MET A 166 -8.93 -9.03 -1.05
N LYS A 167 -9.68 -7.91 -1.07
CA LYS A 167 -10.50 -7.51 -2.20
C LYS A 167 -10.28 -6.05 -2.55
N GLY A 168 -10.09 -5.75 -3.82
CA GLY A 168 -10.16 -4.41 -4.36
C GLY A 168 -11.58 -4.11 -4.84
N ILE A 169 -12.11 -2.97 -4.43
CA ILE A 169 -13.48 -2.56 -4.70
C ILE A 169 -13.50 -1.64 -5.92
N SER A 170 -14.08 -2.10 -7.00
CA SER A 170 -14.12 -1.36 -8.27
C SER A 170 -14.99 -0.10 -8.21
N ALA A 171 -16.02 -0.10 -7.35
CA ALA A 171 -16.90 1.04 -7.12
C ALA A 171 -16.26 2.12 -6.23
N SER A 172 -15.30 1.77 -5.38
CA SER A 172 -14.52 2.71 -4.57
C SER A 172 -13.35 3.23 -5.39
N ARG A 173 -13.39 4.48 -5.82
CA ARG A 173 -12.42 5.05 -6.75
C ARG A 173 -11.73 6.28 -6.21
N VAL A 174 -10.44 6.38 -6.49
CA VAL A 174 -9.63 7.58 -6.24
C VAL A 174 -8.78 7.88 -7.46
N TYR A 175 -8.47 9.15 -7.68
CA TYR A 175 -7.45 9.55 -8.64
C TYR A 175 -6.11 9.69 -7.93
N HIS A 176 -5.07 9.10 -8.47
CA HIS A 176 -3.71 9.14 -7.91
C HIS A 176 -2.80 9.91 -8.86
N PHE A 177 -2.30 11.05 -8.41
CA PHE A 177 -1.45 11.93 -9.21
C PHE A 177 -0.09 11.32 -9.56
N GLU A 178 0.33 10.28 -8.84
CA GLU A 178 1.66 9.66 -8.98
C GLU A 178 2.81 10.67 -8.83
N THR A 179 2.66 11.61 -7.89
CA THR A 179 3.69 12.64 -7.66
C THR A 179 5.01 12.02 -7.23
N LYS A 180 6.12 12.55 -7.77
CA LYS A 180 7.46 11.98 -7.53
C LYS A 180 8.06 12.42 -6.18
N SER A 181 7.26 12.56 -5.12
CA SER A 181 7.72 12.93 -3.78
C SER A 181 8.81 12.00 -3.24
N THR A 182 8.78 10.73 -3.65
CA THR A 182 9.78 9.71 -3.25
C THR A 182 11.19 9.94 -3.82
N THR A 183 11.40 10.92 -4.70
CA THR A 183 12.74 11.25 -5.22
C THR A 183 13.60 11.98 -4.20
N ARG A 184 13.00 12.60 -3.18
CA ARG A 184 13.67 13.35 -2.11
C ARG A 184 14.26 12.46 -1.02
N ILE A 185 13.95 11.16 -1.02
CA ILE A 185 14.33 10.25 0.05
C ILE A 185 15.20 9.14 -0.51
N ARG A 186 16.27 8.78 0.22
CA ARG A 186 17.06 7.58 -0.12
C ARG A 186 16.18 6.34 0.01
N LYS A 187 15.92 5.67 -1.11
CA LYS A 187 15.09 4.44 -1.13
C LYS A 187 15.82 3.31 -0.42
N ASN A 188 15.07 2.53 0.36
CA ASN A 188 15.55 1.27 0.91
C ASN A 188 15.66 0.19 -0.18
N MET A 189 16.33 -0.91 0.14
CA MET A 189 16.45 -2.07 -0.76
C MET A 189 15.24 -3.01 -0.63
N GLY A 190 14.02 -2.47 -0.68
CA GLY A 190 12.78 -3.16 -0.33
C GLY A 190 12.57 -4.49 -1.05
N GLN A 191 12.97 -4.60 -2.33
CA GLN A 191 12.87 -5.86 -3.06
C GLN A 191 13.71 -6.97 -2.43
N MET A 192 14.94 -6.63 -2.00
CA MET A 192 15.82 -7.58 -1.34
C MET A 192 15.35 -7.90 0.08
N GLN A 193 14.95 -6.87 0.83
CA GLN A 193 14.41 -7.02 2.18
C GLN A 193 13.19 -7.94 2.19
N PHE A 194 12.25 -7.74 1.26
CA PHE A 194 11.09 -8.61 1.09
C PHE A 194 11.49 -10.05 0.78
N LEU A 195 12.42 -10.25 -0.17
CA LEU A 195 12.90 -11.59 -0.54
C LEU A 195 13.57 -12.31 0.64
N LEU A 196 14.42 -11.60 1.39
CA LEU A 196 15.11 -12.18 2.55
C LEU A 196 14.14 -12.50 3.70
N LYS A 197 13.17 -11.63 3.95
CA LYS A 197 12.18 -11.81 5.01
C LYS A 197 11.21 -12.96 4.73
N TRP A 198 10.71 -13.05 3.51
CA TRP A 198 9.65 -13.99 3.14
C TRP A 198 10.14 -15.24 2.38
N GLY A 199 11.42 -15.30 2.02
CA GLY A 199 12.00 -16.42 1.26
C GLY A 199 11.48 -16.53 -0.18
N MET A 200 10.73 -15.54 -0.66
CA MET A 200 10.19 -15.47 -2.02
C MET A 200 10.11 -14.03 -2.53
N THR A 201 10.03 -13.85 -3.84
CA THR A 201 9.84 -12.52 -4.41
C THR A 201 8.41 -12.04 -4.24
N ASN A 202 8.19 -10.71 -4.19
CA ASN A 202 6.86 -10.12 -4.20
C ASN A 202 6.03 -10.58 -5.41
N SER A 203 6.66 -10.72 -6.58
CA SER A 203 5.98 -11.25 -7.77
C SER A 203 5.44 -12.67 -7.56
N THR A 204 6.21 -13.55 -6.89
CA THR A 204 5.75 -14.88 -6.51
C THR A 204 4.57 -14.82 -5.54
N PHE A 205 4.70 -13.97 -4.50
CA PHE A 205 3.64 -13.80 -3.51
C PHE A 205 2.34 -13.29 -4.16
N ARG A 206 2.42 -12.23 -4.95
CA ARG A 206 1.25 -11.65 -5.63
C ARG A 206 0.54 -12.64 -6.56
N ARG A 207 1.30 -13.42 -7.31
CA ARG A 207 0.75 -14.35 -8.31
C ARG A 207 0.17 -15.62 -7.70
N ILE A 208 0.82 -16.19 -6.70
CA ILE A 208 0.50 -17.54 -6.19
C ILE A 208 -0.36 -17.49 -4.91
N PHE A 209 -0.22 -16.46 -4.10
CA PHE A 209 -0.90 -16.36 -2.81
C PHE A 209 -2.11 -15.43 -2.84
N THR A 210 -2.00 -14.29 -3.51
CA THR A 210 -3.06 -13.28 -3.48
C THR A 210 -3.78 -13.09 -4.81
N TYR A 211 -3.30 -13.67 -5.89
CA TYR A 211 -3.87 -13.55 -7.26
C TYR A 211 -4.17 -12.10 -7.63
N LYS A 212 -3.31 -11.17 -7.19
CA LYS A 212 -3.56 -9.73 -7.30
C LYS A 212 -3.87 -9.30 -8.74
N GLY A 213 -5.00 -8.62 -8.89
CA GLY A 213 -5.47 -8.08 -10.15
C GLY A 213 -6.37 -9.02 -10.96
N HIS A 214 -6.51 -10.28 -10.58
CA HIS A 214 -7.54 -11.14 -11.17
C HIS A 214 -8.93 -10.68 -10.70
N ASP A 215 -9.96 -10.95 -11.49
CA ASP A 215 -11.34 -10.69 -11.08
C ASP A 215 -11.63 -11.37 -9.74
N PHE A 216 -12.33 -10.68 -8.87
CA PHE A 216 -12.68 -11.23 -7.57
C PHE A 216 -13.77 -12.29 -7.72
N ASP A 217 -13.47 -13.51 -7.32
CA ASP A 217 -14.40 -14.63 -7.33
C ASP A 217 -14.74 -15.12 -5.92
N SER A 218 -13.77 -15.09 -5.01
CA SER A 218 -13.93 -15.64 -3.67
C SER A 218 -12.84 -15.16 -2.71
N ARG A 219 -12.96 -15.57 -1.46
CA ARG A 219 -11.85 -15.43 -0.49
C ARG A 219 -10.64 -16.26 -0.95
N LEU A 220 -9.45 -15.75 -0.66
CA LEU A 220 -8.20 -16.48 -0.91
C LEU A 220 -8.21 -17.84 -0.21
N THR A 221 -7.68 -18.84 -0.88
CA THR A 221 -7.54 -20.19 -0.35
C THR A 221 -6.08 -20.57 -0.19
N ASP A 222 -5.80 -21.70 0.44
CA ASP A 222 -4.43 -22.23 0.56
C ASP A 222 -4.01 -23.03 -0.70
N SER A 223 -4.58 -22.73 -1.86
CA SER A 223 -4.29 -23.35 -3.15
C SER A 223 -2.81 -23.27 -3.56
N TYR A 224 -2.05 -22.32 -3.00
CA TYR A 224 -0.60 -22.24 -3.19
C TYR A 224 0.12 -23.55 -2.85
N ARG A 225 -0.44 -24.38 -1.96
CA ARG A 225 0.13 -25.68 -1.56
C ARG A 225 0.20 -26.67 -2.74
N HIS A 226 -0.68 -26.49 -3.72
CA HIS A 226 -0.79 -27.33 -4.91
C HIS A 226 -0.20 -26.68 -6.16
N ASP A 227 0.35 -25.45 -6.06
CA ASP A 227 0.97 -24.77 -7.19
C ASP A 227 2.33 -25.42 -7.54
N GLY A 228 2.39 -26.08 -8.69
CA GLY A 228 3.59 -26.77 -9.17
C GLY A 228 4.79 -25.86 -9.42
N HIS A 229 4.56 -24.56 -9.62
CA HIS A 229 5.62 -23.57 -9.86
C HIS A 229 6.17 -22.94 -8.57
N LEU A 230 5.52 -23.12 -7.42
CA LEU A 230 5.93 -22.47 -6.17
C LEU A 230 7.36 -22.86 -5.79
N LYS A 231 7.68 -24.16 -5.79
CA LYS A 231 9.03 -24.63 -5.44
C LYS A 231 10.11 -24.07 -6.37
N ALA A 232 9.83 -24.04 -7.67
CA ALA A 232 10.76 -23.48 -8.67
C ALA A 232 10.97 -21.96 -8.47
N ASN A 233 9.89 -21.22 -8.16
CA ASN A 233 9.97 -19.77 -7.90
C ASN A 233 10.72 -19.48 -6.59
N ILE A 234 10.52 -20.28 -5.55
CA ILE A 234 11.28 -20.18 -4.30
C ILE A 234 12.78 -20.44 -4.55
N LEU A 235 13.11 -21.49 -5.30
CA LEU A 235 14.50 -21.80 -5.65
C LEU A 235 15.15 -20.65 -6.42
N ARG A 236 14.49 -20.12 -7.45
CA ARG A 236 14.94 -18.94 -8.20
C ARG A 236 15.15 -17.73 -7.29
N GLY A 237 14.23 -17.51 -6.34
CA GLY A 237 14.37 -16.46 -5.34
C GLY A 237 15.60 -16.64 -4.45
N ARG A 238 15.87 -17.86 -3.98
CA ARG A 238 17.06 -18.18 -3.18
C ARG A 238 18.38 -17.98 -3.95
N LEU A 239 18.42 -18.41 -5.21
CA LEU A 239 19.57 -18.17 -6.09
C LEU A 239 19.79 -16.67 -6.32
N LYS A 240 18.73 -15.90 -6.52
CA LYS A 240 18.80 -14.43 -6.63
C LYS A 240 19.30 -13.80 -5.34
N ALA A 241 18.83 -14.24 -4.17
CA ALA A 241 19.31 -13.76 -2.88
C ALA A 241 20.82 -14.04 -2.71
N LEU A 242 21.25 -15.27 -3.01
CA LEU A 242 22.67 -15.65 -2.95
C LEU A 242 23.50 -14.76 -3.89
N TRP A 243 23.08 -14.58 -5.14
CA TRP A 243 23.77 -13.71 -6.08
C TRP A 243 23.86 -12.26 -5.56
N TRP A 244 22.80 -11.75 -4.96
CA TRP A 244 22.84 -10.41 -4.35
C TRP A 244 23.79 -10.35 -3.15
N MET A 245 23.81 -11.38 -2.30
CA MET A 245 24.78 -11.46 -1.19
C MET A 245 26.23 -11.40 -1.64
N LEU A 246 26.52 -11.92 -2.83
CA LEU A 246 27.89 -11.92 -3.39
C LEU A 246 28.22 -10.64 -4.17
N THR A 247 27.22 -9.90 -4.67
CA THR A 247 27.44 -8.82 -5.65
C THR A 247 26.96 -7.45 -5.21
N LYS A 248 26.17 -7.36 -4.14
CA LYS A 248 25.58 -6.10 -3.66
C LYS A 248 26.19 -5.67 -2.33
N ASP A 249 26.34 -4.37 -2.17
CA ASP A 249 26.66 -3.79 -0.87
C ASP A 249 25.44 -3.84 0.05
N PHE A 250 25.57 -4.54 1.16
CA PHE A 250 24.55 -4.65 2.21
C PHE A 250 24.59 -3.47 3.20
N GLY A 251 25.60 -2.61 3.12
CA GLY A 251 25.71 -1.44 3.99
C GLY A 251 24.41 -0.64 4.12
N PRO A 252 23.65 -0.41 3.03
CA PRO A 252 22.36 0.28 3.11
C PRO A 252 21.28 -0.42 3.92
N LEU A 253 21.31 -1.74 4.08
CA LEU A 253 20.36 -2.48 4.91
C LEU A 253 20.60 -2.25 6.40
N TRP A 254 21.83 -1.99 6.79
CA TRP A 254 22.25 -1.83 8.18
C TRP A 254 22.38 -0.35 8.61
N LYS A 255 22.39 0.57 7.63
CA LYS A 255 22.48 2.03 7.85
C LYS A 255 21.11 2.68 8.01
N PHE A 256 20.21 2.00 8.67
CA PHE A 256 18.86 2.52 8.97
C PHE A 256 18.93 3.84 9.79
N TRP A 257 19.92 3.99 10.64
CA TRP A 257 20.15 5.15 11.53
C TRP A 257 21.05 6.23 10.94
N ASP A 258 21.66 6.01 9.79
CA ASP A 258 22.52 7.01 9.14
C ASP A 258 21.65 8.06 8.42
N ASN A 259 20.85 8.77 9.23
CA ASN A 259 19.93 9.79 8.77
C ASN A 259 20.65 11.10 8.39
N ASP A 260 21.90 11.31 8.83
CA ASP A 260 22.64 12.57 8.65
C ASP A 260 22.97 12.90 7.19
N LYS A 261 22.73 12.00 6.25
CA LYS A 261 22.93 12.22 4.81
C LYS A 261 21.63 12.33 4.01
N ARG A 262 20.51 12.58 4.67
CA ARG A 262 19.18 12.75 4.05
C ARG A 262 18.77 14.20 3.86
N GLN A 263 19.74 15.13 3.95
CA GLN A 263 19.54 16.53 3.59
C GLN A 263 19.86 16.79 2.13
#